data_168ccdd3db2394c9ff638fcd24e51885
#
_entry.id   168ccdd3db2394c9ff638fcd24e51885
#
_cell.length_a   1.000
_cell.length_b   1.000
_cell.length_c   1.000
_cell.angle_alpha   90.00
_cell.angle_beta   90.00
_cell.angle_gamma   90.00
#
_symmetry.space_group_name_H-M   'P 1'
#
loop_
_entity.id
_entity.type
_entity.pdbx_description
1 polymer ?
#
loop_
_entity_poly.entity_id
_entity_poly.type
_entity_poly.pdbx_seq_one_letter_code
_entity_poly.pdbx_strand_id
1 'polypeptide(L)'
;QFVTSTIDYEGNLNSVYVEWVTESSSEIIQMSNSFENIWVSDSAIPNFEAGTKVFFKVYAESTNGLISETYKFMYEVRENVLCTPSMNCDYNDGFQLFQLQDIDNSSGCEGYGDFTSLSTNLEQGNDYELTVTTGYGDQYIKVWIDYNDDLDFTEDEVVINNYIIAPGVAG
;
A
#
# COMPACT_ATOMS: atom_id res chain seq x y z
N GLN A 1 8.15 10.20 1.59
CA GLN A 1 7.72 9.54 2.84
C GLN A 1 8.29 10.27 4.06
N PHE A 2 7.49 10.42 5.13
CA PHE A 2 7.98 10.93 6.41
C PHE A 2 8.71 9.83 7.18
N VAL A 3 9.77 10.20 7.90
CA VAL A 3 10.52 9.28 8.77
C VAL A 3 10.08 9.51 10.21
N THR A 4 9.74 8.43 10.90
CA THR A 4 9.40 8.45 12.33
C THR A 4 10.42 7.61 13.10
N SER A 5 10.87 8.09 14.25
CA SER A 5 11.79 7.39 15.13
C SER A 5 11.41 7.57 16.59
N THR A 6 11.59 6.51 17.36
CA THR A 6 11.49 6.57 18.82
C THR A 6 12.88 6.75 19.40
N ILE A 7 13.09 7.79 20.21
CA ILE A 7 14.38 8.10 20.84
C ILE A 7 14.20 8.10 22.35
N ASP A 8 14.78 7.11 22.99
CA ASP A 8 14.80 6.97 24.44
C ASP A 8 16.12 7.53 24.99
N TYR A 9 16.04 8.71 25.60
CA TYR A 9 17.18 9.42 26.15
C TYR A 9 16.82 10.23 27.40
N GLU A 10 17.53 10.00 28.50
CA GLU A 10 17.27 10.67 29.78
C GLU A 10 17.81 12.10 29.90
N GLY A 11 18.34 12.68 28.81
CA GLY A 11 18.91 14.03 28.78
C GLY A 11 18.18 14.98 27.85
N ASN A 12 18.80 16.13 27.58
CA ASN A 12 18.30 17.07 26.56
C ASN A 12 18.99 16.81 25.23
N LEU A 13 18.20 16.70 24.17
CA LEU A 13 18.69 16.63 22.79
C LEU A 13 18.90 18.04 22.24
N ASN A 14 20.00 18.22 21.53
CA ASN A 14 20.34 19.44 20.79
C ASN A 14 19.67 19.43 19.41
N SER A 15 19.76 18.28 18.70
CA SER A 15 19.16 18.09 17.40
C SER A 15 18.82 16.62 17.15
N VAL A 16 17.78 16.39 16.36
CA VAL A 16 17.46 15.11 15.79
C VAL A 16 17.23 15.31 14.30
N TYR A 17 17.83 14.47 13.47
CA TYR A 17 17.71 14.61 12.04
C TYR A 17 17.84 13.26 11.34
N VAL A 18 17.27 13.17 10.15
CA VAL A 18 17.48 12.07 9.22
C VAL A 18 18.37 12.52 8.07
N GLU A 19 19.37 11.74 7.77
CA GLU A 19 20.20 11.87 6.56
C GLU A 19 19.77 10.80 5.57
N TRP A 20 19.38 11.20 4.36
CA TRP A 20 19.11 10.26 3.29
C TRP A 20 20.08 10.47 2.11
N VAL A 21 20.35 9.38 1.40
CA VAL A 21 21.33 9.32 0.30
C VAL A 21 20.80 8.41 -0.79
N THR A 22 20.90 8.86 -2.04
CA THR A 22 20.79 8.05 -3.26
C THR A 22 22.13 8.02 -3.99
N GLU A 23 22.20 7.42 -5.16
CA GLU A 23 23.41 7.47 -6.00
C GLU A 23 23.74 8.90 -6.48
N SER A 24 22.72 9.77 -6.61
CA SER A 24 22.84 11.09 -7.23
C SER A 24 22.62 12.27 -6.28
N SER A 25 22.05 12.05 -5.11
CA SER A 25 21.66 13.12 -4.19
C SER A 25 21.67 12.68 -2.73
N SER A 26 21.82 13.65 -1.84
CA SER A 26 21.70 13.47 -0.40
C SER A 26 21.21 14.75 0.26
N GLU A 27 20.50 14.62 1.37
CA GLU A 27 20.02 15.75 2.15
C GLU A 27 19.84 15.35 3.62
N ILE A 28 19.88 16.36 4.49
CA ILE A 28 19.55 16.25 5.91
C ILE A 28 18.23 16.95 6.16
N ILE A 29 17.28 16.22 6.76
CA ILE A 29 15.99 16.74 7.18
C ILE A 29 15.93 16.74 8.70
N GLN A 30 15.63 17.90 9.30
CA GLN A 30 15.43 17.99 10.75
C GLN A 30 14.18 17.18 11.16
N MET A 31 14.18 16.74 12.41
CA MET A 31 13.06 16.04 12.99
C MET A 31 12.56 16.79 14.21
N SER A 32 11.25 16.90 14.35
CA SER A 32 10.58 17.52 15.49
C SER A 32 9.97 16.46 16.39
N ASN A 33 9.98 16.73 17.72
CA ASN A 33 9.28 15.89 18.66
C ASN A 33 7.77 16.04 18.48
N SER A 34 7.10 14.94 18.21
CA SER A 34 5.65 14.91 17.98
C SER A 34 4.88 14.58 19.26
N PHE A 35 5.33 13.57 19.99
CA PHE A 35 4.72 13.14 21.23
C PHE A 35 5.70 12.27 22.05
N GLU A 36 5.86 12.54 23.34
CA GLU A 36 6.77 11.80 24.23
C GLU A 36 8.18 11.67 23.64
N ASN A 37 8.58 10.44 23.28
CA ASN A 37 9.87 10.12 22.68
C ASN A 37 9.79 9.86 21.16
N ILE A 38 8.66 10.21 20.52
CA ILE A 38 8.44 10.04 19.08
C ILE A 38 8.85 11.30 18.34
N TRP A 39 9.74 11.15 17.37
CA TRP A 39 10.26 12.20 16.50
C TRP A 39 9.85 11.93 15.05
N VAL A 40 9.44 12.97 14.35
CA VAL A 40 8.98 12.90 12.95
C VAL A 40 9.77 13.91 12.13
N SER A 41 10.19 13.52 10.93
CA SER A 41 10.89 14.43 10.02
C SER A 41 10.00 15.61 9.63
N ASP A 42 10.58 16.84 9.60
CA ASP A 42 9.85 18.08 9.32
C ASP A 42 9.37 18.16 7.86
N SER A 43 9.99 17.39 6.98
CA SER A 43 9.55 17.18 5.61
C SER A 43 9.70 15.72 5.20
N ALA A 44 9.02 15.34 4.14
CA ALA A 44 9.15 14.00 3.57
C ALA A 44 10.46 13.85 2.80
N ILE A 45 11.05 12.66 2.80
CA ILE A 45 12.06 12.28 1.80
C ILE A 45 11.39 12.41 0.41
N PRO A 46 12.03 13.08 -0.57
CA PRO A 46 11.45 13.28 -1.89
C PRO A 46 11.04 11.98 -2.58
N ASN A 47 10.14 12.09 -3.54
CA ASN A 47 9.84 10.98 -4.43
C ASN A 47 10.95 10.85 -5.47
N PHE A 48 11.30 9.61 -5.79
CA PHE A 48 12.31 9.25 -6.78
C PHE A 48 11.71 8.36 -7.85
N GLU A 49 12.42 8.24 -8.97
CA GLU A 49 12.05 7.32 -10.04
C GLU A 49 12.19 5.86 -9.60
N ALA A 50 11.39 4.97 -10.17
CA ALA A 50 11.45 3.55 -9.93
C ALA A 50 12.87 2.98 -10.17
N GLY A 51 13.30 2.04 -9.36
CA GLY A 51 14.64 1.48 -9.33
C GLY A 51 15.63 2.29 -8.49
N THR A 52 15.26 3.48 -8.00
CA THR A 52 16.15 4.26 -7.11
C THR A 52 16.25 3.59 -5.74
N LYS A 53 17.48 3.38 -5.27
CA LYS A 53 17.75 2.92 -3.90
C LYS A 53 17.99 4.12 -3.00
N VAL A 54 17.15 4.24 -1.97
CA VAL A 54 17.25 5.30 -0.97
C VAL A 54 17.77 4.68 0.32
N PHE A 55 18.87 5.20 0.81
CA PHE A 55 19.46 4.84 2.09
C PHE A 55 19.23 5.97 3.08
N PHE A 56 18.95 5.65 4.34
CA PHE A 56 18.80 6.68 5.35
C PHE A 56 19.24 6.20 6.74
N LYS A 57 19.61 7.17 7.58
CA LYS A 57 19.89 7.00 9.00
C LYS A 57 19.26 8.14 9.80
N VAL A 58 18.86 7.85 11.01
CA VAL A 58 18.44 8.87 11.98
C VAL A 58 19.58 9.10 12.97
N TYR A 59 19.84 10.36 13.26
CA TYR A 59 20.84 10.82 14.21
C TYR A 59 20.18 11.60 15.33
N ALA A 60 20.67 11.43 16.55
CA ALA A 60 20.29 12.21 17.70
C ALA A 60 21.58 12.76 18.35
N GLU A 61 21.63 14.07 18.50
CA GLU A 61 22.72 14.78 19.16
C GLU A 61 22.25 15.35 20.49
N SER A 62 22.97 15.04 21.56
CA SER A 62 22.68 15.59 22.88
C SER A 62 23.33 16.95 23.09
N THR A 63 22.86 17.72 24.07
CA THR A 63 23.40 19.04 24.41
C THR A 63 24.86 19.02 24.88
N ASN A 64 25.38 17.87 25.27
CA ASN A 64 26.78 17.67 25.64
C ASN A 64 27.64 17.11 24.48
N GLY A 65 27.12 17.08 23.27
CA GLY A 65 27.84 16.72 22.04
C GLY A 65 27.97 15.22 21.78
N LEU A 66 27.24 14.37 22.50
CA LEU A 66 27.18 12.95 22.18
C LEU A 66 26.23 12.71 21.00
N ILE A 67 26.66 11.91 20.04
CA ILE A 67 25.86 11.55 18.86
C ILE A 67 25.58 10.05 18.91
N SER A 68 24.31 9.71 18.66
CA SER A 68 23.85 8.34 18.42
C SER A 68 23.22 8.27 17.04
N GLU A 69 23.35 7.13 16.37
CA GLU A 69 22.78 6.91 15.04
C GLU A 69 22.13 5.52 14.95
N THR A 70 21.13 5.41 14.08
CA THR A 70 20.51 4.11 13.76
C THR A 70 21.40 3.29 12.82
N TYR A 71 21.06 2.02 12.63
CA TYR A 71 21.54 1.28 11.48
C TYR A 71 21.12 2.00 10.19
N LYS A 72 21.82 1.69 9.11
CA LYS A 72 21.46 2.17 7.78
C LYS A 72 20.26 1.39 7.24
N PHE A 73 19.17 2.09 7.05
CA PHE A 73 17.99 1.55 6.38
C PHE A 73 18.08 1.75 4.88
N MET A 74 17.36 0.94 4.13
CA MET A 74 17.28 1.05 2.67
C MET A 74 15.89 0.64 2.19
N TYR A 75 15.35 1.39 1.23
CA TYR A 75 14.24 0.95 0.40
C TYR A 75 14.56 1.21 -1.07
N GLU A 76 13.92 0.46 -1.95
CA GLU A 76 13.98 0.66 -3.38
C GLU A 76 12.62 1.15 -3.87
N VAL A 77 12.62 2.25 -4.63
CA VAL A 77 11.40 2.77 -5.25
C VAL A 77 10.97 1.80 -6.33
N ARG A 78 9.76 1.30 -6.23
CA ARG A 78 9.18 0.41 -7.23
C ARG A 78 8.31 1.20 -8.20
N GLU A 79 8.18 0.70 -9.41
CA GLU A 79 7.19 1.19 -10.35
C GLU A 79 5.82 0.76 -9.84
N ASN A 80 4.91 1.72 -9.72
CA ASN A 80 3.53 1.47 -9.32
C ASN A 80 2.77 0.97 -10.56
N VAL A 81 2.91 -0.31 -10.87
CA VAL A 81 2.25 -0.95 -12.02
C VAL A 81 1.26 -1.97 -11.50
N LEU A 82 -0.03 -1.67 -11.70
CA LEU A 82 -1.08 -2.65 -11.47
C LEU A 82 -0.82 -3.89 -12.32
N CYS A 83 -0.90 -5.06 -11.68
CA CYS A 83 -0.93 -6.31 -12.40
C CYS A 83 -2.13 -6.33 -13.34
N THR A 84 -1.91 -6.55 -14.62
CA THR A 84 -2.98 -6.72 -15.60
C THR A 84 -3.27 -8.21 -15.75
N PRO A 85 -4.28 -8.76 -15.11
CA PRO A 85 -4.66 -10.16 -15.26
C PRO A 85 -5.16 -10.39 -16.69
N SER A 86 -4.96 -11.57 -17.22
CA SER A 86 -5.48 -11.99 -18.51
C SER A 86 -6.29 -13.26 -18.36
N MET A 87 -7.41 -13.34 -19.08
CA MET A 87 -8.30 -14.47 -19.06
C MET A 87 -8.70 -14.84 -20.49
N ASN A 88 -8.90 -16.13 -20.76
CA ASN A 88 -9.50 -16.62 -21.96
C ASN A 88 -11.04 -16.60 -21.83
N CYS A 89 -11.72 -16.02 -22.80
CA CYS A 89 -13.18 -15.91 -22.85
C CYS A 89 -13.86 -16.93 -23.76
N ASP A 90 -13.22 -18.03 -24.10
CA ASP A 90 -13.73 -19.00 -25.08
C ASP A 90 -15.08 -19.61 -24.69
N TYR A 91 -15.38 -19.68 -23.38
CA TYR A 91 -16.61 -20.24 -22.83
C TYR A 91 -17.50 -19.24 -22.11
N ASN A 92 -17.29 -17.94 -22.36
CA ASN A 92 -17.99 -16.86 -21.65
C ASN A 92 -17.71 -16.87 -20.13
N ASP A 93 -16.50 -17.29 -19.77
CA ASP A 93 -16.03 -17.24 -18.38
C ASP A 93 -15.88 -15.79 -17.93
N GLY A 94 -15.82 -15.57 -16.63
CA GLY A 94 -15.60 -14.26 -16.04
C GLY A 94 -16.82 -13.71 -15.32
N PHE A 95 -16.64 -12.51 -14.78
CA PHE A 95 -17.69 -11.82 -14.04
C PHE A 95 -18.72 -11.23 -14.99
N GLN A 96 -19.99 -11.47 -14.70
CA GLN A 96 -21.13 -10.85 -15.39
C GLN A 96 -21.76 -9.75 -14.56
N LEU A 97 -21.65 -9.84 -13.24
CA LEU A 97 -22.16 -8.86 -12.30
C LEU A 97 -21.19 -8.75 -11.12
N PHE A 98 -20.97 -7.53 -10.66
CA PHE A 98 -20.28 -7.22 -9.41
C PHE A 98 -21.05 -6.12 -8.69
N GLN A 99 -21.51 -6.39 -7.47
CA GLN A 99 -22.23 -5.42 -6.65
C GLN A 99 -21.59 -5.33 -5.27
N LEU A 100 -21.31 -4.11 -4.84
CA LEU A 100 -20.81 -3.79 -3.51
C LEU A 100 -21.31 -2.38 -3.14
N GLN A 101 -22.24 -2.28 -2.20
CA GLN A 101 -22.87 -1.01 -1.80
C GLN A 101 -23.44 -0.25 -3.03
N ASP A 102 -22.87 0.92 -3.35
CA ASP A 102 -23.30 1.77 -4.46
C ASP A 102 -22.74 1.31 -5.82
N ILE A 103 -21.82 0.37 -5.83
CA ILE A 103 -21.31 -0.21 -7.07
C ILE A 103 -22.31 -1.28 -7.56
N ASP A 104 -22.82 -1.09 -8.77
CA ASP A 104 -23.63 -2.07 -9.51
C ASP A 104 -23.10 -2.14 -10.93
N ASN A 105 -22.17 -3.06 -11.16
CA ASN A 105 -21.45 -3.18 -12.42
C ASN A 105 -21.79 -4.49 -13.13
N SER A 106 -22.42 -4.37 -14.29
CA SER A 106 -22.62 -5.48 -15.21
C SER A 106 -21.50 -5.47 -16.25
N SER A 107 -20.83 -6.60 -16.42
CA SER A 107 -19.76 -6.79 -17.38
C SER A 107 -19.93 -8.05 -18.20
N GLY A 108 -19.04 -8.33 -19.10
CA GLY A 108 -18.96 -9.56 -19.86
C GLY A 108 -17.61 -10.24 -19.64
N CYS A 109 -17.32 -11.24 -20.46
CA CYS A 109 -15.98 -11.80 -20.51
C CYS A 109 -15.06 -10.92 -21.34
N GLU A 110 -14.43 -9.96 -20.71
CA GLU A 110 -13.56 -8.94 -21.33
C GLU A 110 -12.08 -9.27 -21.18
N GLY A 111 -11.76 -10.37 -20.49
CA GLY A 111 -10.40 -10.68 -20.05
C GLY A 111 -10.02 -9.83 -18.84
N TYR A 112 -9.47 -8.64 -19.07
CA TYR A 112 -9.27 -7.61 -18.08
C TYR A 112 -10.29 -6.49 -18.27
N GLY A 113 -11.13 -6.25 -17.28
CA GLY A 113 -12.04 -5.09 -17.23
C GLY A 113 -11.46 -4.02 -16.31
N ASP A 114 -11.26 -2.82 -16.84
CA ASP A 114 -10.88 -1.66 -16.03
C ASP A 114 -12.13 -0.91 -15.58
N PHE A 115 -12.43 -1.01 -14.29
CA PHE A 115 -13.55 -0.35 -13.63
C PHE A 115 -13.11 0.62 -12.55
N THR A 116 -11.89 1.11 -12.61
CA THR A 116 -11.29 2.05 -11.63
C THR A 116 -12.03 3.38 -11.50
N SER A 117 -12.94 3.68 -12.45
CA SER A 117 -13.84 4.84 -12.35
C SER A 117 -15.01 4.64 -11.37
N LEU A 118 -15.29 3.40 -10.95
CA LEU A 118 -16.31 3.10 -9.96
C LEU A 118 -15.72 3.21 -8.56
N SER A 119 -16.51 3.74 -7.64
CA SER A 119 -16.10 3.87 -6.24
C SER A 119 -17.29 3.79 -5.30
N THR A 120 -17.05 3.33 -4.09
CA THR A 120 -17.99 3.35 -2.98
C THR A 120 -17.27 3.63 -1.68
N ASN A 121 -18.00 4.05 -0.65
CA ASN A 121 -17.45 4.31 0.67
C ASN A 121 -17.74 3.13 1.60
N LEU A 122 -16.71 2.58 2.21
CA LEU A 122 -16.80 1.53 3.22
C LEU A 122 -16.28 2.07 4.55
N GLU A 123 -17.02 1.86 5.62
CA GLU A 123 -16.59 2.22 6.98
C GLU A 123 -15.92 1.03 7.65
N GLN A 124 -14.76 1.27 8.23
CA GLN A 124 -14.01 0.23 8.95
C GLN A 124 -14.83 -0.34 10.12
N GLY A 125 -14.84 -1.66 10.23
CA GLY A 125 -15.52 -2.39 11.30
C GLY A 125 -16.96 -2.78 10.99
N ASN A 126 -17.49 -2.44 9.82
CA ASN A 126 -18.76 -2.90 9.34
C ASN A 126 -18.63 -4.10 8.39
N ASP A 127 -19.67 -4.94 8.37
CA ASP A 127 -19.78 -6.03 7.40
C ASP A 127 -20.50 -5.54 6.15
N TYR A 128 -20.02 -5.98 4.97
CA TYR A 128 -20.57 -5.62 3.67
C TYR A 128 -20.84 -6.86 2.84
N GLU A 129 -21.96 -6.86 2.13
CA GLU A 129 -22.31 -7.92 1.19
C GLU A 129 -21.68 -7.64 -0.17
N LEU A 130 -20.90 -8.59 -0.68
CA LEU A 130 -20.39 -8.62 -2.04
C LEU A 130 -21.19 -9.63 -2.84
N THR A 131 -21.88 -9.19 -3.89
CA THR A 131 -22.57 -10.06 -4.84
C THR A 131 -21.83 -10.12 -6.15
N VAL A 132 -21.51 -11.31 -6.61
CA VAL A 132 -20.90 -11.56 -7.92
C VAL A 132 -21.66 -12.65 -8.66
N THR A 133 -21.74 -12.50 -9.98
CA THR A 133 -22.30 -13.55 -10.87
C THR A 133 -21.26 -13.86 -11.93
N THR A 134 -21.04 -15.15 -12.18
CA THR A 134 -20.12 -15.65 -13.19
C THR A 134 -20.85 -16.31 -14.35
N GLY A 135 -20.17 -16.42 -15.50
CA GLY A 135 -20.77 -16.92 -16.72
C GLY A 135 -20.92 -18.45 -16.76
N TYR A 136 -19.86 -19.16 -17.05
CA TYR A 136 -19.89 -20.60 -17.33
C TYR A 136 -18.92 -21.38 -16.45
N GLY A 137 -19.36 -22.58 -16.02
CA GLY A 137 -18.58 -23.46 -15.16
C GLY A 137 -18.51 -22.99 -13.70
N ASP A 138 -17.92 -23.81 -12.83
CA ASP A 138 -17.60 -23.42 -11.48
C ASP A 138 -16.42 -22.46 -11.54
N GLN A 139 -16.58 -21.24 -11.02
CA GLN A 139 -15.57 -20.21 -11.02
C GLN A 139 -14.99 -20.03 -9.61
N TYR A 140 -13.67 -19.98 -9.53
CA TYR A 140 -12.98 -19.64 -8.30
C TYR A 140 -12.73 -18.13 -8.29
N ILE A 141 -13.21 -17.45 -7.27
CA ILE A 141 -12.95 -16.03 -7.09
C ILE A 141 -11.94 -15.81 -5.97
N LYS A 142 -11.11 -14.81 -6.18
CA LYS A 142 -10.22 -14.23 -5.16
C LYS A 142 -10.39 -12.72 -5.22
N VAL A 143 -10.48 -12.08 -4.06
CA VAL A 143 -10.67 -10.64 -3.95
C VAL A 143 -9.59 -10.10 -3.02
N TRP A 144 -8.98 -9.00 -3.42
CA TRP A 144 -8.03 -8.23 -2.63
C TRP A 144 -8.53 -6.81 -2.42
N ILE A 145 -8.14 -6.20 -1.33
CA ILE A 145 -8.26 -4.77 -1.11
C ILE A 145 -6.86 -4.25 -0.80
N ASP A 146 -6.36 -3.36 -1.65
CA ASP A 146 -5.11 -2.65 -1.42
C ASP A 146 -5.33 -1.63 -0.29
N TYR A 147 -5.01 -2.03 0.95
CA TYR A 147 -5.23 -1.20 2.13
C TYR A 147 -4.16 -0.13 2.33
N ASN A 148 -2.99 -0.32 1.73
CA ASN A 148 -1.84 0.55 1.91
C ASN A 148 -1.57 1.43 0.68
N ASP A 149 -2.36 1.25 -0.40
CA ASP A 149 -2.30 2.01 -1.66
C ASP A 149 -0.92 1.92 -2.32
N ASP A 150 -0.31 0.71 -2.27
CA ASP A 150 0.99 0.45 -2.89
C ASP A 150 0.91 -0.24 -4.26
N LEU A 151 -0.30 -0.60 -4.70
CA LEU A 151 -0.63 -1.30 -5.95
C LEU A 151 0.02 -2.71 -6.07
N ASP A 152 0.45 -3.29 -4.96
CA ASP A 152 0.94 -4.66 -4.85
C ASP A 152 -0.07 -5.47 -4.02
N PHE A 153 -0.78 -6.40 -4.66
CA PHE A 153 -1.80 -7.21 -4.00
C PHE A 153 -1.19 -8.40 -3.28
N THR A 154 -0.89 -8.23 -2.00
CA THR A 154 -0.26 -9.24 -1.14
C THR A 154 -1.27 -10.22 -0.52
N GLU A 155 -0.78 -11.31 0.09
CA GLU A 155 -1.66 -12.27 0.79
C GLU A 155 -2.34 -11.65 2.03
N ASP A 156 -1.79 -10.61 2.63
CA ASP A 156 -2.38 -9.90 3.78
C ASP A 156 -3.57 -9.02 3.37
N GLU A 157 -3.73 -8.78 2.08
CA GLU A 157 -4.81 -7.98 1.48
C GLU A 157 -5.93 -8.82 0.88
N VAL A 158 -5.83 -10.14 1.00
CA VAL A 158 -6.86 -11.06 0.53
C VAL A 158 -8.06 -11.04 1.45
N VAL A 159 -9.19 -10.58 0.96
CA VAL A 159 -10.48 -10.60 1.70
C VAL A 159 -11.33 -11.81 1.37
N ILE A 160 -11.22 -12.34 0.16
CA ILE A 160 -11.87 -13.60 -0.26
C ILE A 160 -10.84 -14.48 -0.96
N ASN A 161 -10.71 -15.73 -0.53
CA ASN A 161 -9.72 -16.65 -1.10
C ASN A 161 -10.40 -17.92 -1.62
N ASN A 162 -10.29 -18.17 -2.93
CA ASN A 162 -10.78 -19.39 -3.59
C ASN A 162 -12.26 -19.75 -3.30
N TYR A 163 -13.13 -18.75 -3.25
CA TYR A 163 -14.56 -18.98 -3.15
C TYR A 163 -15.11 -19.53 -4.49
N ILE A 164 -15.92 -20.57 -4.43
CA ILE A 164 -16.49 -21.22 -5.63
C ILE A 164 -17.90 -20.70 -5.87
N ILE A 165 -18.14 -20.19 -7.06
CA ILE A 165 -19.48 -19.79 -7.53
C ILE A 165 -19.90 -20.73 -8.64
N ALA A 166 -21.11 -21.29 -8.50
CA ALA A 166 -21.71 -22.12 -9.54
C ALA A 166 -22.11 -21.26 -10.76
N PRO A 167 -22.18 -21.84 -11.98
CA PRO A 167 -22.49 -21.10 -13.20
C PRO A 167 -23.82 -20.39 -13.14
N GLY A 168 -23.86 -19.11 -13.54
CA GLY A 168 -25.10 -18.33 -13.60
C GLY A 168 -25.80 -18.10 -12.27
N VAL A 169 -25.12 -18.33 -11.16
CA VAL A 169 -25.63 -18.15 -9.80
C VAL A 169 -24.90 -16.98 -9.15
N ALA A 170 -25.67 -16.14 -8.45
CA ALA A 170 -25.05 -15.11 -7.60
C ALA A 170 -24.46 -15.75 -6.34
N GLY A 171 -23.30 -15.35 -5.96
CA GLY A 171 -22.61 -15.75 -4.74
C GLY A 171 -22.45 -14.59 -3.77
#